data_d212b829b87048b69aa03e739570aa4e
#
_entry.id   d212b829b87048b69aa03e739570aa4e
#
_cell.length_a   1.000
_cell.length_b   1.000
_cell.length_c   1.000
_cell.angle_alpha   90.00
_cell.angle_beta   90.00
_cell.angle_gamma   90.00
#
_symmetry.space_group_name_H-M   'P 1'
#
loop_
_entity.id
_entity.type
_entity.pdbx_description
1 polymer ?
#
loop_
_entity_poly.entity_id
_entity_poly.type
_entity_poly.pdbx_seq_one_letter_code
_entity_poly.pdbx_strand_id
1 'polypeptide(L)'
;MNRGISTAGCVLLAAALAAGCGQDDGPAPKASTPARPAPAASAPPASAPAVTSSPAPPARGAGGDVTKGRQIWLSQCVACHNSDPSKDGPVGPAVKGSSAPLLEARLQRASYPEGYKPKRDSKVMPARPDLVASVPDLAAFLR
;
A
#
# COMPACT_ATOMS: atom_id res chain seq x y z
N MET A 1 12.59 19.11 50.85
CA MET A 1 13.94 19.72 50.96
C MET A 1 14.84 18.97 50.03
N ASN A 2 15.11 19.43 48.91
CA ASN A 2 16.40 19.56 48.24
C ASN A 2 16.22 20.15 46.84
N ARG A 3 16.71 21.31 46.76
CA ARG A 3 16.98 22.20 45.65
C ARG A 3 18.13 21.64 44.79
N GLY A 4 18.02 21.71 43.51
CA GLY A 4 19.10 21.49 42.58
C GLY A 4 18.87 22.28 41.31
N ILE A 5 19.36 23.53 41.34
CA ILE A 5 19.51 24.47 40.23
C ILE A 5 20.80 24.12 39.50
N SER A 6 20.83 24.08 38.20
CA SER A 6 22.01 24.42 37.36
C SER A 6 21.59 24.43 35.90
N THR A 7 21.60 25.53 35.34
CA THR A 7 22.57 26.37 34.59
C THR A 7 22.56 26.06 33.10
N ALA A 8 21.97 26.94 32.37
CA ALA A 8 22.46 27.76 31.25
C ALA A 8 23.61 27.14 30.42
N GLY A 9 23.37 27.00 29.17
CA GLY A 9 24.32 26.72 28.12
C GLY A 9 23.82 27.22 26.78
N CYS A 10 23.80 28.55 26.59
CA CYS A 10 23.76 29.19 25.27
C CYS A 10 25.01 28.81 24.50
N VAL A 11 24.86 28.15 23.36
CA VAL A 11 25.87 28.22 22.29
C VAL A 11 25.15 28.59 21.01
N LEU A 12 25.26 29.88 20.71
CA LEU A 12 25.09 30.45 19.39
C LEU A 12 26.25 29.98 18.52
N LEU A 13 25.97 29.33 17.42
CA LEU A 13 26.90 29.27 16.30
C LEU A 13 26.12 29.60 15.02
N ALA A 14 26.34 30.84 14.61
CA ALA A 14 26.00 31.35 13.28
C ALA A 14 27.17 31.05 12.33
N ALA A 15 26.87 30.84 11.08
CA ALA A 15 27.66 31.00 9.86
C ALA A 15 27.37 29.80 8.93
N ALA A 16 27.26 29.89 7.64
CA ALA A 16 27.31 30.91 6.64
C ALA A 16 26.73 30.32 5.35
N LEU A 17 26.10 31.16 4.61
CA LEU A 17 25.87 31.20 3.19
C LEU A 17 26.82 30.38 2.31
N ALA A 18 26.24 29.56 1.42
CA ALA A 18 26.80 29.37 0.08
C ALA A 18 25.66 29.25 -0.93
N ALA A 19 25.42 30.30 -1.64
CA ALA A 19 24.66 30.36 -2.85
C ALA A 19 25.40 29.58 -3.95
N GLY A 20 24.72 28.62 -4.58
CA GLY A 20 25.20 27.92 -5.73
C GLY A 20 24.08 27.81 -6.74
N CYS A 21 23.73 28.93 -7.42
CA CYS A 21 22.99 28.90 -8.66
C CYS A 21 23.93 28.41 -9.77
N GLY A 22 23.80 27.14 -10.13
CA GLY A 22 24.31 26.62 -11.39
C GLY A 22 23.14 26.51 -12.34
N GLN A 23 22.94 27.54 -13.17
CA GLN A 23 22.14 27.45 -14.38
C GLN A 23 23.03 26.86 -15.47
N ASP A 24 22.85 25.60 -15.78
CA ASP A 24 23.34 25.04 -17.02
C ASP A 24 22.33 25.34 -18.14
N ASP A 25 22.64 26.39 -18.89
CA ASP A 25 22.05 26.66 -20.20
C ASP A 25 22.54 25.59 -21.19
N GLY A 26 21.88 24.43 -21.20
CA GLY A 26 22.03 23.45 -22.27
C GLY A 26 21.17 23.85 -23.47
N PRO A 27 21.70 23.76 -24.72
CA PRO A 27 20.97 24.13 -25.90
C PRO A 27 19.75 23.22 -26.10
N ALA A 28 18.61 23.84 -26.32
CA ALA A 28 17.32 23.19 -26.59
C ALA A 28 17.45 22.14 -27.72
N PRO A 29 16.95 20.93 -27.55
CA PRO A 29 16.84 19.97 -28.64
C PRO A 29 15.80 20.49 -29.63
N LYS A 30 16.22 20.65 -30.86
CA LYS A 30 15.36 20.99 -32.02
C LYS A 30 14.24 19.94 -32.11
N ALA A 31 13.02 20.41 -32.02
CA ALA A 31 11.82 19.62 -32.22
C ALA A 31 11.84 19.04 -33.65
N SER A 32 12.15 17.77 -33.76
CA SER A 32 11.88 16.99 -34.97
C SER A 32 10.39 16.67 -35.00
N THR A 33 9.65 17.33 -35.84
CA THR A 33 8.24 17.03 -36.14
C THR A 33 8.16 15.59 -36.67
N PRO A 34 7.48 14.66 -36.01
CA PRO A 34 7.24 13.34 -36.60
C PRO A 34 6.21 13.48 -37.71
N ALA A 35 6.60 13.08 -38.92
CA ALA A 35 5.72 12.98 -40.06
C ALA A 35 4.51 12.10 -39.71
N ARG A 36 3.33 12.64 -39.98
CA ARG A 36 2.04 11.95 -39.85
C ARG A 36 2.01 10.76 -40.82
N PRO A 37 1.85 9.51 -40.34
CA PRO A 37 1.63 8.38 -41.23
C PRO A 37 0.27 8.53 -41.96
N ALA A 38 0.25 8.24 -43.24
CA ALA A 38 -0.94 8.15 -44.06
C ALA A 38 -1.91 7.06 -43.53
N PRO A 39 -3.22 7.22 -43.74
CA PRO A 39 -4.18 6.21 -43.32
C PRO A 39 -3.98 4.94 -44.13
N ALA A 40 -3.54 3.89 -43.46
CA ALA A 40 -3.48 2.55 -44.01
C ALA A 40 -4.91 1.98 -44.15
N ALA A 41 -5.13 1.38 -45.32
CA ALA A 41 -6.38 0.79 -45.74
C ALA A 41 -6.98 -0.19 -44.70
N SER A 42 -8.30 -0.11 -44.57
CA SER A 42 -9.12 -0.99 -43.76
C SER A 42 -8.90 -2.47 -44.08
N ALA A 43 -8.31 -3.21 -43.18
CA ALA A 43 -8.32 -4.67 -43.21
C ALA A 43 -9.72 -5.20 -42.81
N PRO A 44 -10.21 -6.29 -43.42
CA PRO A 44 -11.49 -6.87 -43.08
C PRO A 44 -11.50 -7.39 -41.63
N PRO A 45 -12.66 -7.42 -40.96
CA PRO A 45 -12.76 -7.84 -39.57
C PRO A 45 -12.35 -9.30 -39.42
N ALA A 46 -11.23 -9.55 -38.77
CA ALA A 46 -10.87 -10.88 -38.32
C ALA A 46 -11.93 -11.35 -37.31
N SER A 47 -12.48 -12.53 -37.57
CA SER A 47 -13.44 -13.22 -36.72
C SER A 47 -12.95 -13.20 -35.26
N ALA A 48 -13.78 -12.68 -34.38
CA ALA A 48 -13.52 -12.67 -32.94
C ALA A 48 -13.23 -14.08 -32.44
N PRO A 49 -12.15 -14.32 -31.69
CA PRO A 49 -11.96 -15.60 -31.03
C PRO A 49 -13.13 -15.80 -30.05
N ALA A 50 -13.72 -16.99 -30.11
CA ALA A 50 -14.75 -17.44 -29.18
C ALA A 50 -14.28 -17.15 -27.75
N VAL A 51 -15.04 -16.35 -27.02
CA VAL A 51 -14.86 -16.11 -25.60
C VAL A 51 -14.99 -17.47 -24.90
N THR A 52 -13.85 -18.09 -24.61
CA THR A 52 -13.79 -19.25 -23.74
C THR A 52 -14.36 -18.78 -22.41
N SER A 53 -15.49 -19.36 -22.03
CA SER A 53 -16.18 -19.06 -20.78
C SER A 53 -15.16 -19.18 -19.64
N SER A 54 -14.80 -18.04 -19.05
CA SER A 54 -13.99 -18.01 -17.83
C SER A 54 -14.71 -18.88 -16.79
N PRO A 55 -14.02 -19.81 -16.11
CA PRO A 55 -14.65 -20.61 -15.07
C PRO A 55 -15.35 -19.66 -14.09
N ALA A 56 -16.62 -19.93 -13.80
CA ALA A 56 -17.38 -19.18 -12.81
C ALA A 56 -16.56 -19.15 -11.50
N PRO A 57 -16.43 -17.98 -10.83
CA PRO A 57 -15.70 -17.93 -9.59
C PRO A 57 -16.30 -18.94 -8.60
N PRO A 58 -15.47 -19.70 -7.86
CA PRO A 58 -15.98 -20.69 -6.92
C PRO A 58 -16.97 -20.04 -5.98
N ALA A 59 -18.11 -20.70 -5.78
CA ALA A 59 -19.18 -20.23 -4.93
C ALA A 59 -18.61 -19.75 -3.59
N ARG A 60 -18.92 -18.51 -3.21
CA ARG A 60 -18.52 -17.92 -1.93
C ARG A 60 -19.09 -18.79 -0.82
N GLY A 61 -18.28 -19.69 -0.29
CA GLY A 61 -18.59 -20.34 0.96
C GLY A 61 -18.71 -19.28 2.06
N ALA A 62 -19.47 -19.55 3.11
CA ALA A 62 -19.70 -18.65 4.26
C ALA A 62 -18.43 -18.13 4.96
N GLY A 63 -17.25 -18.42 4.41
CA GLY A 63 -15.93 -18.09 4.95
C GLY A 63 -15.04 -17.16 4.10
N GLY A 64 -15.53 -16.57 3.00
CA GLY A 64 -14.73 -15.74 2.08
C GLY A 64 -13.87 -16.55 1.09
N ASP A 65 -13.33 -15.87 0.09
CA ASP A 65 -12.51 -16.44 -1.00
C ASP A 65 -11.01 -16.22 -0.70
N VAL A 66 -10.28 -17.30 -0.46
CA VAL A 66 -8.84 -17.29 -0.16
C VAL A 66 -8.02 -16.68 -1.30
N THR A 67 -8.38 -16.97 -2.56
CA THR A 67 -7.65 -16.47 -3.73
C THR A 67 -7.80 -14.97 -3.87
N LYS A 68 -9.01 -14.48 -3.69
CA LYS A 68 -9.34 -13.06 -3.71
C LYS A 68 -8.67 -12.33 -2.52
N GLY A 69 -8.75 -12.93 -1.33
CA GLY A 69 -8.05 -12.39 -0.15
C GLY A 69 -6.55 -12.28 -0.37
N ARG A 70 -5.93 -13.27 -1.02
CA ARG A 70 -4.51 -13.22 -1.38
C ARG A 70 -4.19 -12.12 -2.39
N GLN A 71 -5.03 -11.92 -3.40
CA GLN A 71 -4.84 -10.83 -4.37
C GLN A 71 -4.90 -9.46 -3.71
N ILE A 72 -5.89 -9.25 -2.85
CA ILE A 72 -6.04 -8.01 -2.08
C ILE A 72 -4.82 -7.81 -1.18
N TRP A 73 -4.39 -8.87 -0.48
CA TRP A 73 -3.21 -8.82 0.39
C TRP A 73 -1.97 -8.35 -0.37
N LEU A 74 -1.67 -9.00 -1.51
CA LEU A 74 -0.49 -8.70 -2.31
C LEU A 74 -0.52 -7.30 -2.95
N SER A 75 -1.70 -6.77 -3.24
CA SER A 75 -1.81 -5.44 -3.87
C SER A 75 -1.90 -4.29 -2.88
N GLN A 76 -2.42 -4.53 -1.66
CA GLN A 76 -2.78 -3.45 -0.74
C GLN A 76 -2.01 -3.46 0.59
N CYS A 77 -1.44 -4.59 0.98
CA CYS A 77 -0.93 -4.76 2.33
C CYS A 77 0.59 -4.96 2.40
N VAL A 78 1.21 -5.48 1.33
CA VAL A 78 2.64 -5.86 1.34
C VAL A 78 3.62 -4.69 1.40
N ALA A 79 3.18 -3.47 1.14
CA ALA A 79 4.02 -2.29 1.33
C ALA A 79 4.51 -2.13 2.80
N CYS A 80 3.69 -2.58 3.75
CA CYS A 80 3.99 -2.51 5.17
C CYS A 80 4.15 -3.89 5.83
N HIS A 81 3.41 -4.89 5.35
CA HIS A 81 3.45 -6.26 5.82
C HIS A 81 4.29 -7.16 4.90
N ASN A 82 4.67 -8.33 5.37
CA ASN A 82 5.34 -9.31 4.53
C ASN A 82 4.35 -9.95 3.55
N SER A 83 4.81 -10.36 2.37
CA SER A 83 4.00 -11.14 1.43
C SER A 83 3.56 -12.49 2.01
N ASP A 84 4.34 -13.05 2.93
CA ASP A 84 3.98 -14.16 3.79
C ASP A 84 3.38 -13.61 5.10
N PRO A 85 2.06 -13.77 5.36
CA PRO A 85 1.42 -13.21 6.55
C PRO A 85 1.96 -13.77 7.88
N SER A 86 2.69 -14.88 7.87
CA SER A 86 3.29 -15.47 9.08
C SER A 86 4.58 -14.77 9.50
N LYS A 87 5.11 -13.89 8.67
CA LYS A 87 6.36 -13.16 8.91
C LYS A 87 6.12 -11.69 9.15
N ASP A 88 7.00 -11.09 9.95
CA ASP A 88 7.02 -9.65 10.13
C ASP A 88 7.42 -8.95 8.83
N GLY A 89 6.74 -7.86 8.51
CA GLY A 89 7.09 -6.95 7.42
C GLY A 89 7.99 -5.82 7.90
N PRO A 90 8.39 -4.93 7.00
CA PRO A 90 9.28 -3.82 7.34
C PRO A 90 8.65 -2.85 8.35
N VAL A 91 7.34 -2.70 8.31
CA VAL A 91 6.59 -1.78 9.19
C VAL A 91 5.61 -2.54 10.09
N GLY A 92 4.82 -3.45 9.51
CA GLY A 92 3.76 -4.19 10.19
C GLY A 92 4.21 -5.54 10.75
N PRO A 93 3.56 -6.05 11.79
CA PRO A 93 3.84 -7.38 12.35
C PRO A 93 3.27 -8.51 11.48
N ALA A 94 3.67 -9.74 11.79
CA ALA A 94 3.00 -10.94 11.29
C ALA A 94 1.51 -10.92 11.66
N VAL A 95 0.64 -11.24 10.70
CA VAL A 95 -0.82 -11.12 10.85
C VAL A 95 -1.58 -12.42 10.58
N LYS A 96 -0.87 -13.52 10.29
CA LYS A 96 -1.49 -14.83 10.16
C LYS A 96 -2.31 -15.15 11.42
N GLY A 97 -3.48 -15.71 11.23
CA GLY A 97 -4.43 -15.99 12.31
C GLY A 97 -5.28 -14.77 12.73
N SER A 98 -5.20 -13.64 12.01
CA SER A 98 -6.05 -12.49 12.31
C SER A 98 -7.52 -12.81 12.09
N SER A 99 -8.34 -12.53 13.11
CA SER A 99 -9.78 -12.75 13.05
C SER A 99 -10.50 -11.66 12.22
N ALA A 100 -11.67 -11.97 11.68
CA ALA A 100 -12.47 -10.99 10.95
C ALA A 100 -12.81 -9.75 11.78
N PRO A 101 -13.22 -9.83 13.07
CA PRO A 101 -13.45 -8.64 13.89
C PRO A 101 -12.20 -7.77 14.08
N LEU A 102 -11.00 -8.38 14.16
CA LEU A 102 -9.74 -7.63 14.23
C LEU A 102 -9.48 -6.87 12.92
N LEU A 103 -9.65 -7.55 11.79
CA LEU A 103 -9.48 -6.92 10.47
C LEU A 103 -10.47 -5.78 10.27
N GLU A 104 -11.73 -5.98 10.63
CA GLU A 104 -12.76 -4.96 10.54
C GLU A 104 -12.41 -3.72 11.37
N ALA A 105 -12.07 -3.88 12.65
CA ALA A 105 -11.70 -2.77 13.51
C ALA A 105 -10.46 -2.02 13.00
N ARG A 106 -9.45 -2.75 12.48
CA ARG A 106 -8.24 -2.15 11.92
C ARG A 106 -8.51 -1.40 10.62
N LEU A 107 -9.25 -2.01 9.70
CA LEU A 107 -9.54 -1.40 8.40
C LEU A 107 -10.54 -0.25 8.51
N GLN A 108 -11.56 -0.40 9.34
CA GLN A 108 -12.59 0.64 9.45
C GLN A 108 -12.12 1.89 10.19
N ARG A 109 -11.39 1.72 11.30
CA ARG A 109 -11.08 2.82 12.24
C ARG A 109 -9.63 2.88 12.72
N ALA A 110 -8.73 2.08 12.15
CA ALA A 110 -7.36 1.92 12.63
C ALA A 110 -7.27 1.59 14.15
N SER A 111 -8.33 0.99 14.71
CA SER A 111 -8.46 0.64 16.12
C SER A 111 -8.30 -0.87 16.36
N TYR A 112 -8.32 -1.27 17.61
CA TYR A 112 -8.32 -2.68 18.02
C TYR A 112 -9.63 -3.01 18.73
N PRO A 113 -10.11 -4.27 18.65
CA PRO A 113 -11.20 -4.74 19.49
C PRO A 113 -10.83 -4.61 20.97
N GLU A 114 -11.87 -4.50 21.83
CA GLU A 114 -11.68 -4.45 23.27
C GLU A 114 -10.91 -5.68 23.77
N GLY A 115 -9.95 -5.48 24.68
CA GLY A 115 -9.10 -6.52 25.24
C GLY A 115 -8.00 -7.04 24.32
N TYR A 116 -7.93 -6.58 23.06
CA TYR A 116 -6.84 -7.02 22.16
C TYR A 116 -5.52 -6.34 22.50
N LYS A 117 -4.46 -7.15 22.66
CA LYS A 117 -3.09 -6.64 22.87
C LYS A 117 -2.35 -6.57 21.54
N PRO A 118 -1.99 -5.37 21.05
CA PRO A 118 -1.23 -5.21 19.81
C PRO A 118 0.13 -5.93 19.89
N LYS A 119 0.54 -6.56 18.79
CA LYS A 119 1.89 -7.17 18.68
C LYS A 119 3.00 -6.12 18.62
N ARG A 120 2.69 -4.91 18.19
CA ARG A 120 3.59 -3.75 18.17
C ARG A 120 2.83 -2.52 18.65
N ASP A 121 3.47 -1.69 19.44
CA ASP A 121 2.93 -0.39 19.83
C ASP A 121 3.22 0.65 18.72
N SER A 122 2.54 0.52 17.60
CA SER A 122 2.65 1.45 16.49
C SER A 122 1.27 1.82 15.97
N LYS A 123 1.09 3.10 15.64
CA LYS A 123 -0.15 3.65 15.07
C LYS A 123 -0.02 3.96 13.58
N VAL A 124 0.99 3.36 12.92
CA VAL A 124 1.35 3.69 11.54
C VAL A 124 0.36 3.16 10.51
N MET A 125 -0.35 2.05 10.80
CA MET A 125 -1.33 1.49 9.87
C MET A 125 -2.56 2.39 9.77
N PRO A 126 -2.82 3.02 8.61
CA PRO A 126 -4.00 3.86 8.44
C PRO A 126 -5.28 3.02 8.35
N ALA A 127 -6.43 3.67 8.59
CA ALA A 127 -7.72 3.07 8.26
C ALA A 127 -7.86 2.90 6.73
N ARG A 128 -8.52 1.85 6.30
CA ARG A 128 -8.82 1.52 4.91
C ARG A 128 -10.28 1.07 4.79
N PRO A 129 -11.23 1.99 4.97
CA PRO A 129 -12.66 1.66 4.94
C PRO A 129 -13.12 1.10 3.59
N ASP A 130 -12.42 1.41 2.52
CA ASP A 130 -12.59 0.85 1.18
C ASP A 130 -12.40 -0.68 1.12
N LEU A 131 -11.65 -1.25 2.04
CA LEU A 131 -11.38 -2.70 2.11
C LEU A 131 -12.28 -3.46 3.10
N VAL A 132 -13.16 -2.81 3.83
CA VAL A 132 -14.02 -3.46 4.84
C VAL A 132 -14.92 -4.53 4.23
N ALA A 133 -15.45 -4.28 3.03
CA ALA A 133 -16.24 -5.28 2.30
C ALA A 133 -15.45 -6.55 1.93
N SER A 134 -14.13 -6.48 1.95
CA SER A 134 -13.23 -7.61 1.63
C SER A 134 -12.73 -8.35 2.89
N VAL A 135 -13.19 -7.99 4.07
CA VAL A 135 -12.80 -8.64 5.33
C VAL A 135 -13.01 -10.16 5.30
N PRO A 136 -14.13 -10.69 4.79
CA PRO A 136 -14.31 -12.15 4.73
C PRO A 136 -13.23 -12.84 3.90
N ASP A 137 -12.87 -12.26 2.74
CA ASP A 137 -11.86 -12.82 1.84
C ASP A 137 -10.47 -12.74 2.46
N LEU A 138 -10.11 -11.60 3.05
CA LEU A 138 -8.85 -11.41 3.78
C LEU A 138 -8.74 -12.36 4.98
N ALA A 139 -9.81 -12.51 5.77
CA ALA A 139 -9.83 -13.43 6.90
C ALA A 139 -9.67 -14.88 6.46
N ALA A 140 -10.23 -15.26 5.31
CA ALA A 140 -10.05 -16.58 4.73
C ALA A 140 -8.59 -16.85 4.33
N PHE A 141 -7.91 -15.86 3.75
CA PHE A 141 -6.50 -15.98 3.37
C PHE A 141 -5.55 -15.99 4.57
N LEU A 142 -5.85 -15.24 5.62
CA LEU A 142 -4.99 -15.06 6.80
C LEU A 142 -5.13 -16.17 7.85
N ARG A 143 -6.03 -17.13 7.68
CA ARG A 143 -6.18 -18.29 8.60
C ARG A 143 -4.98 -19.21 8.70
#